data_bb07e2b7f8fe978cc2ea051170ec1864
#
_entry.id   bb07e2b7f8fe978cc2ea051170ec1864
#
_cell.length_a   1.000
_cell.length_b   1.000
_cell.length_c   1.000
_cell.angle_alpha   90.00
_cell.angle_beta   90.00
_cell.angle_gamma   90.00
#
_symmetry.space_group_name_H-M   'P 1'
#
loop_
_entity.id
_entity.type
_entity.pdbx_description
1 polymer ?
#
loop_
_entity_poly.entity_id
_entity_poly.type
_entity_poly.pdbx_seq_one_letter_code
_entity_poly.pdbx_strand_id
1 'polypeptide(L)'
;MSEVKLGLGLSTGMFYHAPKGTALPTDPTAAIPSTWKEVGDVSDAGITLATSKTVTNLRNWANAIKRVIMTEHSETIQAPIMDTTEESLKTVVGEANVSKANGVVTVNLSDGELPPEEAFLWVMKDGDDMMMIGCTQGQVSAVDNVSFAPGAAINWTPTITAMGDDGFKLIMKEATGATGATGAS
;
A
#
# COMPACT_ATOMS: atom_id res chain seq x y z
N MET A 1 3.31 28.41 7.06
CA MET A 1 4.04 27.46 7.93
C MET A 1 4.29 26.21 7.14
N SER A 2 5.48 25.62 7.22
CA SER A 2 5.76 24.33 6.60
C SER A 2 5.08 23.26 7.46
N GLU A 3 4.12 22.53 6.91
CA GLU A 3 3.40 21.50 7.62
C GLU A 3 4.02 20.13 7.26
N VAL A 4 4.76 19.56 8.20
CA VAL A 4 5.34 18.22 8.07
C VAL A 4 4.30 17.24 8.57
N LYS A 5 3.87 16.30 7.71
CA LYS A 5 2.93 15.23 8.07
C LYS A 5 3.69 13.97 8.46
N LEU A 6 3.22 13.27 9.47
CA LEU A 6 3.72 11.98 9.94
C LEU A 6 2.75 10.88 9.51
N GLY A 7 3.28 9.80 8.98
CA GLY A 7 2.49 8.60 8.67
C GLY A 7 2.52 7.63 9.85
N LEU A 8 1.71 7.88 10.87
CA LEU A 8 1.59 6.96 12.00
C LEU A 8 0.52 5.90 11.71
N GLY A 9 0.83 4.66 12.02
CA GLY A 9 -0.14 3.60 11.96
C GLY A 9 -1.27 3.77 12.97
N LEU A 10 -2.42 3.20 12.68
CA LEU A 10 -3.51 3.03 13.63
C LEU A 10 -3.16 1.90 14.60
N SER A 11 -3.80 1.90 15.76
CA SER A 11 -3.64 0.81 16.74
C SER A 11 -4.26 -0.52 16.26
N THR A 12 -5.08 -0.47 15.23
CA THR A 12 -5.73 -1.63 14.58
C THR A 12 -6.12 -1.24 13.16
N GLY A 13 -6.00 -2.19 12.23
CA GLY A 13 -6.53 -2.01 10.88
C GLY A 13 -5.76 -0.98 10.04
N MET A 14 -4.53 -1.31 9.67
CA MET A 14 -3.70 -0.42 8.85
C MET A 14 -3.64 -0.80 7.39
N PHE A 15 -3.71 -2.08 7.09
CA PHE A 15 -3.58 -2.61 5.75
C PHE A 15 -4.80 -3.48 5.40
N TYR A 16 -5.39 -3.20 4.26
CA TYR A 16 -6.57 -3.88 3.74
C TYR A 16 -6.36 -4.30 2.29
N HIS A 17 -7.02 -5.38 1.90
CA HIS A 17 -7.16 -5.80 0.51
C HIS A 17 -8.64 -6.01 0.15
N ALA A 18 -8.95 -5.97 -1.14
CA ALA A 18 -10.29 -6.21 -1.66
C ALA A 18 -10.21 -6.76 -3.10
N PRO A 19 -11.30 -7.33 -3.64
CA PRO A 19 -11.32 -7.75 -5.03
C PRO A 19 -10.92 -6.63 -5.98
N LYS A 20 -10.19 -6.98 -7.05
CA LYS A 20 -9.78 -6.07 -8.12
C LYS A 20 -10.91 -5.14 -8.56
N GLY A 21 -10.62 -3.86 -8.70
CA GLY A 21 -11.58 -2.84 -9.15
C GLY A 21 -12.49 -2.31 -8.05
N THR A 22 -12.30 -2.73 -6.78
CA THR A 22 -13.02 -2.15 -5.66
C THR A 22 -12.65 -0.67 -5.53
N ALA A 23 -13.66 0.21 -5.50
CA ALA A 23 -13.45 1.64 -5.37
C ALA A 23 -12.80 1.99 -4.03
N LEU A 24 -11.81 2.87 -4.04
CA LEU A 24 -11.21 3.40 -2.82
C LEU A 24 -12.23 4.23 -2.04
N PRO A 25 -12.24 4.14 -0.69
CA PRO A 25 -13.02 5.06 0.13
C PRO A 25 -12.64 6.52 -0.18
N THR A 26 -13.60 7.41 -0.15
CA THR A 26 -13.38 8.84 -0.46
C THR A 26 -13.10 9.67 0.79
N ASP A 27 -13.44 9.16 1.97
CA ASP A 27 -13.24 9.82 3.26
C ASP A 27 -12.42 8.92 4.20
N PRO A 28 -11.17 9.32 4.55
CA PRO A 28 -10.31 8.52 5.42
C PRO A 28 -10.85 8.34 6.85
N THR A 29 -11.81 9.17 7.27
CA THR A 29 -12.43 9.08 8.61
C THR A 29 -13.67 8.19 8.63
N ALA A 30 -14.17 7.79 7.46
CA ALA A 30 -15.32 6.90 7.38
C ALA A 30 -14.91 5.45 7.74
N ALA A 31 -15.87 4.67 8.21
CA ALA A 31 -15.66 3.24 8.42
C ALA A 31 -15.29 2.56 7.08
N ILE A 32 -14.27 1.72 7.11
CA ILE A 32 -13.85 0.95 5.94
C ILE A 32 -14.99 -0.02 5.55
N PRO A 33 -15.45 -0.01 4.29
CA PRO A 33 -16.50 -0.91 3.83
C PRO A 33 -16.14 -2.38 4.04
N SER A 34 -17.12 -3.23 4.33
CA SER A 34 -16.92 -4.66 4.60
C SER A 34 -16.39 -5.48 3.41
N THR A 35 -16.35 -4.89 2.22
CA THR A 35 -15.69 -5.49 1.04
C THR A 35 -14.17 -5.51 1.17
N TRP A 36 -13.63 -4.62 2.00
CA TRP A 36 -12.22 -4.56 2.34
C TRP A 36 -11.95 -5.47 3.52
N LYS A 37 -11.04 -6.41 3.35
CA LYS A 37 -10.60 -7.32 4.41
C LYS A 37 -9.29 -6.81 4.98
N GLU A 38 -9.19 -6.87 6.29
CA GLU A 38 -7.97 -6.53 7.00
C GLU A 38 -6.90 -7.61 6.76
N VAL A 39 -5.72 -7.18 6.36
CA VAL A 39 -4.55 -8.06 6.15
C VAL A 39 -3.77 -8.20 7.45
N GLY A 40 -3.60 -7.10 8.18
CA GLY A 40 -2.88 -7.08 9.44
C GLY A 40 -2.09 -5.78 9.65
N ASP A 41 -1.30 -5.78 10.72
CA ASP A 41 -0.48 -4.65 11.12
C ASP A 41 0.82 -4.57 10.30
N VAL A 42 1.17 -3.34 9.92
CA VAL A 42 2.46 -3.03 9.29
C VAL A 42 3.48 -2.76 10.40
N SER A 43 4.72 -3.19 10.21
CA SER A 43 5.79 -2.96 11.19
C SER A 43 6.11 -1.46 11.36
N ASP A 44 6.89 -1.13 12.38
CA ASP A 44 7.38 0.22 12.69
C ASP A 44 8.23 0.85 11.58
N ALA A 45 8.70 0.05 10.61
CA ALA A 45 9.33 0.55 9.39
C ALA A 45 8.35 1.31 8.47
N GLY A 46 7.03 1.12 8.66
CA GLY A 46 6.00 1.75 7.86
C GLY A 46 5.95 1.23 6.42
N ILE A 47 5.29 1.99 5.54
CA ILE A 47 5.21 1.68 4.12
C ILE A 47 6.14 2.57 3.30
N THR A 48 6.68 2.05 2.23
CA THR A 48 7.57 2.79 1.32
C THR A 48 6.96 2.81 -0.08
N LEU A 49 6.61 4.02 -0.57
CA LEU A 49 6.19 4.24 -1.95
C LEU A 49 7.41 4.58 -2.81
N ALA A 50 7.60 3.85 -3.89
CA ALA A 50 8.61 4.13 -4.90
C ALA A 50 7.94 4.39 -6.26
N THR A 51 8.38 5.45 -6.93
CA THR A 51 7.92 5.80 -8.28
C THR A 51 9.12 5.79 -9.21
N SER A 52 9.03 5.05 -10.30
CA SER A 52 10.05 5.00 -11.35
C SER A 52 9.51 5.54 -12.67
N LYS A 53 10.30 6.37 -13.34
CA LYS A 53 9.99 6.94 -14.66
C LYS A 53 11.18 6.81 -15.58
N THR A 54 10.98 6.14 -16.70
CA THR A 54 11.99 6.06 -17.77
C THR A 54 11.63 7.03 -18.87
N VAL A 55 12.59 7.82 -19.32
CA VAL A 55 12.39 8.84 -20.35
C VAL A 55 13.34 8.63 -21.51
N THR A 56 12.87 8.88 -22.72
CA THR A 56 13.67 8.92 -23.94
C THR A 56 13.72 10.35 -24.48
N ASN A 57 14.94 10.80 -24.80
CA ASN A 57 15.17 12.14 -25.34
C ASN A 57 15.24 12.10 -26.88
N LEU A 58 14.30 12.73 -27.55
CA LEU A 58 14.42 12.98 -28.99
C LEU A 58 15.37 14.16 -29.23
N ARG A 59 16.42 13.92 -30.05
CA ARG A 59 17.42 14.92 -30.39
C ARG A 59 17.34 15.27 -31.86
N ASN A 60 17.73 16.50 -32.21
CA ASN A 60 17.91 16.89 -33.58
C ASN A 60 19.32 16.50 -34.10
N TRP A 61 19.60 16.77 -35.38
CA TRP A 61 20.90 16.47 -36.02
C TRP A 61 22.10 17.14 -35.31
N ALA A 62 21.88 18.29 -34.65
CA ALA A 62 22.91 19.00 -33.89
C ALA A 62 22.99 18.47 -32.41
N ASN A 63 22.41 17.30 -32.14
CA ASN A 63 22.38 16.64 -30.82
C ASN A 63 21.70 17.42 -29.70
N ALA A 64 20.92 18.45 -30.03
CA ALA A 64 20.10 19.18 -29.05
C ALA A 64 18.81 18.43 -28.74
N ILE A 65 18.45 18.31 -27.45
CA ILE A 65 17.19 17.68 -27.03
C ILE A 65 16.03 18.55 -27.49
N LYS A 66 15.12 17.98 -28.28
CA LYS A 66 13.91 18.65 -28.80
C LYS A 66 12.65 18.23 -28.06
N ARG A 67 12.63 17.01 -27.53
CA ARG A 67 11.47 16.48 -26.77
C ARG A 67 11.95 15.40 -25.82
N VAL A 68 11.33 15.37 -24.64
CA VAL A 68 11.44 14.28 -23.67
C VAL A 68 10.14 13.49 -23.73
N ILE A 69 10.23 12.18 -23.91
CA ILE A 69 9.08 11.27 -23.95
C ILE A 69 9.25 10.29 -22.80
N MET A 70 8.22 10.19 -21.95
CA MET A 70 8.16 9.14 -20.93
C MET A 70 7.79 7.83 -21.62
N THR A 71 8.61 6.80 -21.45
CA THR A 71 8.44 5.48 -22.06
C THR A 71 7.89 4.45 -21.08
N GLU A 72 8.21 4.63 -19.79
CA GLU A 72 7.73 3.74 -18.73
C GLU A 72 7.45 4.55 -17.48
N HIS A 73 6.42 4.12 -16.74
CA HIS A 73 6.07 4.61 -15.43
C HIS A 73 5.62 3.42 -14.58
N SER A 74 6.18 3.28 -13.41
CA SER A 74 5.77 2.26 -12.45
C SER A 74 5.75 2.83 -11.05
N GLU A 75 4.79 2.37 -10.27
CA GLU A 75 4.63 2.71 -8.87
C GLU A 75 4.54 1.43 -8.06
N THR A 76 5.30 1.39 -6.96
CA THR A 76 5.31 0.24 -6.07
C THR A 76 5.21 0.69 -4.63
N ILE A 77 4.53 -0.10 -3.79
CA ILE A 77 4.55 0.05 -2.34
C ILE A 77 5.12 -1.23 -1.72
N GLN A 78 6.09 -1.05 -0.84
CA GLN A 78 6.55 -2.07 0.08
C GLN A 78 5.91 -1.86 1.44
N ALA A 79 5.38 -2.95 2.02
CA ALA A 79 4.70 -2.90 3.31
C ALA A 79 5.08 -4.15 4.14
N PRO A 80 5.98 -4.03 5.14
CA PRO A 80 6.33 -5.14 6.00
C PRO A 80 5.19 -5.47 6.96
N ILE A 81 4.53 -6.61 6.75
CA ILE A 81 3.41 -7.12 7.54
C ILE A 81 3.96 -7.95 8.68
N MET A 82 3.57 -7.62 9.92
CA MET A 82 4.00 -8.35 11.12
C MET A 82 3.10 -9.55 11.43
N ASP A 83 1.85 -9.51 10.98
CA ASP A 83 0.88 -10.55 11.26
C ASP A 83 1.05 -11.73 10.31
N THR A 84 1.25 -12.92 10.89
CA THR A 84 1.27 -14.19 10.15
C THR A 84 -0.09 -14.87 10.32
N THR A 85 -1.12 -14.30 9.67
CA THR A 85 -2.48 -14.81 9.66
C THR A 85 -2.81 -15.49 8.33
N GLU A 86 -3.94 -16.18 8.26
CA GLU A 86 -4.41 -16.78 7.01
C GLU A 86 -4.61 -15.71 5.92
N GLU A 87 -5.19 -14.55 6.25
CA GLU A 87 -5.45 -13.48 5.28
C GLU A 87 -4.15 -12.78 4.83
N SER A 88 -3.20 -12.52 5.75
CA SER A 88 -1.91 -11.95 5.37
C SER A 88 -1.13 -12.88 4.43
N LEU A 89 -1.15 -14.19 4.70
CA LEU A 89 -0.50 -15.18 3.84
C LEU A 89 -1.18 -15.29 2.48
N LYS A 90 -2.52 -15.26 2.42
CA LYS A 90 -3.28 -15.24 1.15
C LYS A 90 -2.93 -14.03 0.30
N THR A 91 -2.78 -12.86 0.93
CA THR A 91 -2.38 -11.63 0.22
C THR A 91 -0.96 -11.73 -0.31
N VAL A 92 -0.03 -12.32 0.46
CA VAL A 92 1.40 -12.39 0.09
C VAL A 92 1.67 -13.44 -0.99
N VAL A 93 1.09 -14.64 -0.85
CA VAL A 93 1.40 -15.79 -1.73
C VAL A 93 0.24 -16.20 -2.65
N GLY A 94 -0.92 -15.56 -2.51
CA GLY A 94 -2.13 -15.89 -3.25
C GLY A 94 -3.02 -16.91 -2.54
N GLU A 95 -4.34 -16.75 -2.70
CA GLU A 95 -5.35 -17.59 -2.02
C GLU A 95 -5.22 -19.08 -2.38
N ALA A 96 -4.87 -19.40 -3.63
CA ALA A 96 -4.71 -20.77 -4.09
C ALA A 96 -3.59 -21.54 -3.36
N ASN A 97 -2.62 -20.82 -2.80
CA ASN A 97 -1.45 -21.38 -2.13
C ASN A 97 -1.62 -21.55 -0.61
N VAL A 98 -2.74 -21.09 -0.06
CA VAL A 98 -3.02 -21.18 1.38
C VAL A 98 -4.20 -22.09 1.61
N SER A 99 -4.02 -23.14 2.38
CA SER A 99 -5.07 -24.07 2.78
C SER A 99 -5.16 -24.18 4.29
N LYS A 100 -6.37 -24.32 4.82
CA LYS A 100 -6.61 -24.51 6.25
C LYS A 100 -7.50 -25.73 6.47
N ALA A 101 -7.00 -26.68 7.24
CA ALA A 101 -7.73 -27.85 7.62
C ALA A 101 -7.44 -28.21 9.09
N ASN A 102 -8.48 -28.47 9.87
CA ASN A 102 -8.36 -28.88 11.28
C ASN A 102 -7.48 -27.94 12.15
N GLY A 103 -7.55 -26.63 11.89
CA GLY A 103 -6.73 -25.63 12.61
C GLY A 103 -5.28 -25.51 12.14
N VAL A 104 -4.88 -26.30 11.14
CA VAL A 104 -3.56 -26.23 10.50
C VAL A 104 -3.64 -25.39 9.25
N VAL A 105 -2.83 -24.34 9.16
CA VAL A 105 -2.63 -23.53 7.95
C VAL A 105 -1.40 -24.05 7.22
N THR A 106 -1.58 -24.45 5.98
CA THR A 106 -0.49 -24.90 5.10
C THR A 106 -0.33 -23.93 3.96
N VAL A 107 0.90 -23.48 3.74
CA VAL A 107 1.27 -22.51 2.71
C VAL A 107 2.23 -23.15 1.73
N ASN A 108 1.90 -23.10 0.44
CA ASN A 108 2.81 -23.51 -0.62
C ASN A 108 3.64 -22.29 -1.07
N LEU A 109 4.93 -22.30 -0.79
CA LEU A 109 5.86 -21.22 -1.15
C LEU A 109 6.56 -21.44 -2.50
N SER A 110 6.31 -22.56 -3.16
CA SER A 110 7.04 -22.99 -4.36
C SER A 110 6.25 -22.82 -5.66
N ASP A 111 5.13 -22.11 -5.65
CA ASP A 111 4.23 -22.06 -6.78
C ASP A 111 4.84 -21.38 -8.02
N GLY A 112 5.66 -20.38 -7.86
CA GLY A 112 6.28 -19.67 -8.98
C GLY A 112 5.31 -18.80 -9.79
N GLU A 113 4.02 -18.76 -9.42
CA GLU A 113 3.02 -17.86 -9.99
C GLU A 113 2.86 -16.61 -9.13
N LEU A 114 2.53 -15.49 -9.77
CA LEU A 114 2.19 -14.27 -9.05
C LEU A 114 0.79 -14.39 -8.44
N PRO A 115 0.59 -13.85 -7.23
CA PRO A 115 -0.75 -13.72 -6.66
C PRO A 115 -1.70 -12.96 -7.59
N PRO A 116 -3.03 -13.17 -7.46
CA PRO A 116 -3.99 -12.46 -8.28
C PRO A 116 -3.92 -10.95 -8.06
N GLU A 117 -4.43 -10.20 -9.04
CA GLU A 117 -4.57 -8.76 -8.91
C GLU A 117 -5.71 -8.43 -7.95
N GLU A 118 -5.44 -7.52 -7.02
CA GLU A 118 -6.38 -7.07 -6.00
C GLU A 118 -6.33 -5.54 -5.84
N ALA A 119 -7.30 -4.98 -5.13
CA ALA A 119 -7.24 -3.62 -4.65
C ALA A 119 -6.57 -3.60 -3.27
N PHE A 120 -5.74 -2.58 -3.01
CA PHE A 120 -4.98 -2.44 -1.78
C PHE A 120 -5.20 -1.06 -1.15
N LEU A 121 -5.25 -1.01 0.18
CA LEU A 121 -5.48 0.22 0.93
C LEU A 121 -4.68 0.20 2.24
N TRP A 122 -3.97 1.27 2.52
CA TRP A 122 -3.33 1.54 3.80
C TRP A 122 -3.93 2.79 4.42
N VAL A 123 -4.20 2.74 5.72
CA VAL A 123 -4.77 3.85 6.49
C VAL A 123 -3.77 4.29 7.54
N MET A 124 -3.53 5.59 7.61
CA MET A 124 -2.57 6.21 8.51
C MET A 124 -3.20 7.45 9.16
N LYS A 125 -2.60 7.92 10.24
CA LYS A 125 -3.02 9.19 10.86
C LYS A 125 -1.82 10.02 11.30
N ASP A 126 -2.07 11.32 11.46
CA ASP A 126 -1.14 12.26 12.06
C ASP A 126 -1.93 13.18 13.03
N GLY A 127 -1.85 12.90 14.33
CA GLY A 127 -2.74 13.55 15.30
C GLY A 127 -4.21 13.27 15.00
N ASP A 128 -4.96 14.31 14.62
CA ASP A 128 -6.38 14.23 14.23
C ASP A 128 -6.57 14.12 12.70
N ASP A 129 -5.51 14.33 11.92
CA ASP A 129 -5.57 14.17 10.47
C ASP A 129 -5.54 12.70 10.08
N MET A 130 -6.35 12.35 9.10
CA MET A 130 -6.41 11.00 8.57
C MET A 130 -5.93 10.98 7.13
N MET A 131 -5.14 9.97 6.81
CA MET A 131 -4.60 9.74 5.48
C MET A 131 -4.83 8.29 5.07
N MET A 132 -5.03 8.07 3.79
CA MET A 132 -5.02 6.73 3.21
C MET A 132 -4.35 6.76 1.86
N ILE A 133 -3.65 5.68 1.54
CA ILE A 133 -3.06 5.46 0.22
C ILE A 133 -3.50 4.08 -0.28
N GLY A 134 -3.86 4.00 -1.55
CA GLY A 134 -4.29 2.74 -2.11
C GLY A 134 -4.39 2.75 -3.62
N CYS A 135 -4.63 1.58 -4.19
CA CYS A 135 -4.91 1.39 -5.61
C CYS A 135 -6.11 0.47 -5.80
N THR A 136 -6.85 0.66 -6.90
CA THR A 136 -8.00 -0.18 -7.26
C THR A 136 -7.57 -1.48 -7.94
N GLN A 137 -6.33 -1.51 -8.44
CA GLN A 137 -5.74 -2.65 -9.11
C GLN A 137 -4.23 -2.66 -8.84
N GLY A 138 -3.77 -3.65 -8.12
CA GLY A 138 -2.37 -3.88 -7.82
C GLY A 138 -2.08 -5.38 -7.81
N GLN A 139 -0.82 -5.72 -7.86
CA GLN A 139 -0.36 -7.12 -7.80
C GLN A 139 0.90 -7.21 -6.95
N VAL A 140 0.97 -8.22 -6.10
CA VAL A 140 2.22 -8.53 -5.40
C VAL A 140 3.21 -9.06 -6.43
N SER A 141 4.25 -8.28 -6.70
CA SER A 141 5.26 -8.58 -7.73
C SER A 141 6.53 -9.24 -7.17
N ALA A 142 6.78 -9.03 -5.88
CA ALA A 142 7.90 -9.63 -5.17
C ALA A 142 7.59 -9.72 -3.67
N VAL A 143 8.31 -10.59 -2.97
CA VAL A 143 8.33 -10.66 -1.50
C VAL A 143 9.78 -10.70 -1.07
N ASP A 144 10.15 -9.83 -0.14
CA ASP A 144 11.52 -9.80 0.39
C ASP A 144 11.81 -11.05 1.23
N ASN A 145 13.09 -11.24 1.57
CA ASN A 145 13.52 -12.36 2.40
C ASN A 145 12.84 -12.32 3.77
N VAL A 146 12.19 -13.42 4.12
CA VAL A 146 11.56 -13.60 5.43
C VAL A 146 12.55 -14.24 6.39
N SER A 147 12.77 -13.63 7.55
CA SER A 147 13.68 -14.16 8.59
C SER A 147 12.89 -14.81 9.72
N PHE A 148 13.28 -16.02 10.08
CA PHE A 148 12.76 -16.75 11.23
C PHE A 148 13.84 -16.81 12.30
N ALA A 149 13.88 -15.83 13.20
CA ALA A 149 14.91 -15.72 14.22
C ALA A 149 14.31 -15.53 15.63
N PRO A 150 14.94 -16.08 16.69
CA PRO A 150 14.50 -15.84 18.06
C PRO A 150 14.58 -14.35 18.40
N GLY A 151 13.50 -13.80 18.98
CA GLY A 151 13.44 -12.41 19.43
C GLY A 151 13.16 -11.37 18.35
N ALA A 152 12.88 -11.78 17.11
CA ALA A 152 12.42 -10.91 16.04
C ALA A 152 11.03 -11.33 15.57
N ALA A 153 10.20 -10.36 15.20
CA ALA A 153 8.94 -10.66 14.53
C ALA A 153 9.21 -11.24 13.13
N ILE A 154 8.36 -12.16 12.71
CA ILE A 154 8.35 -12.63 11.32
C ILE A 154 7.67 -11.56 10.50
N ASN A 155 8.41 -10.91 9.61
CA ASN A 155 7.87 -9.88 8.73
C ASN A 155 7.77 -10.42 7.30
N TRP A 156 6.57 -10.29 6.74
CA TRP A 156 6.31 -10.54 5.32
C TRP A 156 6.30 -9.20 4.60
N THR A 157 7.25 -8.96 3.73
CA THR A 157 7.39 -7.67 3.03
C THR A 157 7.07 -7.81 1.56
N PRO A 158 5.77 -7.80 1.18
CA PRO A 158 5.39 -7.76 -0.22
C PRO A 158 5.73 -6.43 -0.86
N THR A 159 6.14 -6.49 -2.12
CA THR A 159 6.20 -5.36 -3.04
C THR A 159 4.98 -5.41 -3.92
N ILE A 160 4.10 -4.43 -3.78
CA ILE A 160 2.86 -4.32 -4.55
C ILE A 160 3.07 -3.31 -5.66
N THR A 161 2.89 -3.74 -6.90
CA THR A 161 2.98 -2.88 -8.08
C THR A 161 1.57 -2.44 -8.47
N ALA A 162 1.36 -1.13 -8.61
CA ALA A 162 0.10 -0.61 -9.13
C ALA A 162 -0.03 -0.98 -10.62
N MET A 163 -1.23 -1.40 -11.00
CA MET A 163 -1.58 -1.82 -12.34
C MET A 163 -2.64 -0.87 -12.92
N GLY A 164 -2.76 -0.83 -14.24
CA GLY A 164 -3.72 0.04 -14.93
C GLY A 164 -3.31 1.51 -14.96
N ASP A 165 -4.25 2.38 -15.29
CA ASP A 165 -3.99 3.82 -15.53
C ASP A 165 -4.11 4.67 -14.25
N ASP A 166 -4.67 4.13 -13.17
CA ASP A 166 -5.01 4.89 -11.96
C ASP A 166 -3.85 5.05 -10.97
N GLY A 167 -2.91 4.12 -10.93
CA GLY A 167 -1.79 4.14 -9.99
C GLY A 167 -2.21 4.10 -8.51
N PHE A 168 -1.31 4.53 -7.61
CA PHE A 168 -1.65 4.77 -6.21
C PHE A 168 -2.23 6.16 -6.01
N LYS A 169 -3.29 6.25 -5.19
CA LYS A 169 -3.94 7.51 -4.83
C LYS A 169 -3.76 7.76 -3.34
N LEU A 170 -3.21 8.92 -2.98
CA LEU A 170 -3.16 9.41 -1.62
C LEU A 170 -4.38 10.30 -1.38
N ILE A 171 -5.17 9.98 -0.36
CA ILE A 171 -6.36 10.73 0.06
C ILE A 171 -6.13 11.19 1.50
N MET A 172 -6.24 12.49 1.74
CA MET A 172 -6.01 13.09 3.05
C MET A 172 -7.22 13.88 3.47
N LYS A 173 -7.54 13.83 4.76
CA LYS A 173 -8.52 14.68 5.40
C LYS A 173 -7.88 15.35 6.60
N GLU A 174 -7.76 16.66 6.51
CA GLU A 174 -7.26 17.48 7.59
C GLU A 174 -8.37 17.68 8.63
N ALA A 175 -8.01 17.58 9.91
CA ALA A 175 -8.92 17.98 10.98
C ALA A 175 -9.28 19.44 10.77
N THR A 176 -10.56 19.74 10.75
CA THR A 176 -11.02 21.12 10.65
C THR A 176 -10.55 21.87 11.90
N GLY A 177 -9.46 22.63 11.78
CA GLY A 177 -8.95 23.45 12.87
C GLY A 177 -10.08 24.33 13.40
N ALA A 178 -10.26 24.36 14.70
CA ALA A 178 -11.16 25.31 15.34
C ALA A 178 -10.78 26.71 14.83
N THR A 179 -11.64 27.31 14.03
CA THR A 179 -11.48 28.67 13.53
C THR A 179 -11.36 29.56 14.78
N GLY A 180 -10.15 30.11 15.00
CA GLY A 180 -9.88 30.97 16.12
C GLY A 180 -10.94 32.03 16.22
N ALA A 181 -11.62 32.09 17.36
CA ALA A 181 -12.54 33.15 17.70
C ALA A 181 -11.81 34.48 17.53
N THR A 182 -12.15 35.23 16.49
CA THR A 182 -11.80 36.65 16.38
C THR A 182 -12.51 37.35 17.54
N GLY A 183 -11.74 37.59 18.63
CA GLY A 183 -12.15 38.48 19.66
C GLY A 183 -12.32 39.85 19.08
N ALA A 184 -13.56 40.29 18.96
CA ALA A 184 -13.91 41.69 18.82
C ALA A 184 -13.69 42.37 20.21
N SER A 185 -12.91 43.41 20.26
CA SER A 185 -12.92 44.44 21.27
C SER A 185 -12.86 45.79 20.59
#